data_5ebf025b1c4ff4749c94af98e8de77f8
#
_entry.id   5ebf025b1c4ff4749c94af98e8de77f8
#
_cell.length_a   1.000
_cell.length_b   1.000
_cell.length_c   1.000
_cell.angle_alpha   90.00
_cell.angle_beta   90.00
_cell.angle_gamma   90.00
#
_symmetry.space_group_name_H-M   'P 1'
#
loop_
_entity.id
_entity.type
_entity.pdbx_description
1 polymer ?
#
loop_
_entity_poly.entity_id
_entity_poly.type
_entity_poly.pdbx_seq_one_letter_code
_entity_poly.pdbx_strand_id
1 'polypeptide(L)'
;RLVQGAGGGTVSVIQAYVADATEPEDRAKALGWLSASTNVGVAIGPVFGSVTATMGLAAPGLFAAALCVLNIAFAWKFLHESRDMAEAAEAKANPRPSGRSREAVVHVVTHSEEPASRLIWIYAIAMGAFQGVTSMLALFLNVRFAVTAKTIGFFFTYVGVISVLTRALILGRMVDRFGEAKLSRFGSVLLAIGIASLAFIKPLADPAGLAARMGHVLPASAVALLPYLPLALAVALLPLGTAFLFPCVTALLSRVISSRERGLYMGVQQTFGGLARVIFPILFGWLFDRSVPLPFLISGAMVAGTIYLGLGMEAYTQPKARAAT
;
A
#
# COMPACT_ATOMS: atom_id res chain seq x y z
N ARG A 1 -0.25 16.68 -9.35
CA ARG A 1 0.64 15.76 -8.64
C ARG A 1 1.66 16.48 -7.75
N LEU A 2 2.30 17.57 -8.21
CA LEU A 2 3.24 18.36 -7.38
C LEU A 2 2.55 18.97 -6.16
N VAL A 3 1.37 19.56 -6.33
CA VAL A 3 0.54 20.12 -5.24
C VAL A 3 0.11 19.00 -4.25
N GLN A 4 -0.27 17.84 -4.78
CA GLN A 4 -0.60 16.66 -3.96
C GLN A 4 0.61 16.15 -3.17
N GLY A 5 1.82 16.20 -3.77
CA GLY A 5 3.06 15.82 -3.09
C GLY A 5 3.41 16.78 -1.95
N ALA A 6 3.16 18.07 -2.11
CA ALA A 6 3.35 19.07 -1.05
C ALA A 6 2.43 18.83 0.16
N GLY A 7 1.21 18.28 -0.07
CA GLY A 7 0.30 17.85 1.00
C GLY A 7 0.62 16.49 1.63
N GLY A 8 1.62 15.77 1.12
CA GLY A 8 1.95 14.41 1.56
C GLY A 8 2.42 14.28 3.03
N GLY A 9 2.80 15.38 3.67
CA GLY A 9 3.16 15.43 5.08
C GLY A 9 1.97 15.32 6.06
N THR A 10 0.74 15.39 5.58
CA THR A 10 -0.47 15.43 6.43
C THR A 10 -0.59 14.23 7.35
N VAL A 11 -0.25 13.02 6.87
CA VAL A 11 -0.35 11.79 7.69
C VAL A 11 0.61 11.83 8.87
N SER A 12 1.84 12.29 8.69
CA SER A 12 2.83 12.40 9.78
C SER A 12 2.43 13.48 10.78
N VAL A 13 1.84 14.58 10.32
CA VAL A 13 1.32 15.65 11.19
C VAL A 13 0.16 15.14 12.04
N ILE A 14 -0.80 14.40 11.45
CA ILE A 14 -1.91 13.80 12.19
C ILE A 14 -1.40 12.78 13.21
N GLN A 15 -0.41 11.96 12.85
CA GLN A 15 0.21 11.00 13.77
C GLN A 15 0.89 11.71 14.95
N ALA A 16 1.61 12.81 14.69
CA ALA A 16 2.21 13.62 15.73
C ALA A 16 1.14 14.24 16.65
N TYR A 17 0.11 14.86 16.06
CA TYR A 17 -1.01 15.42 16.80
C TYR A 17 -1.66 14.39 17.74
N VAL A 18 -1.98 13.19 17.22
CA VAL A 18 -2.57 12.10 18.03
C VAL A 18 -1.61 11.68 19.14
N ALA A 19 -0.31 11.61 18.87
CA ALA A 19 0.68 11.26 19.88
C ALA A 19 0.82 12.32 20.98
N ASP A 20 0.68 13.60 20.63
CA ASP A 20 0.78 14.73 21.56
C ASP A 20 -0.52 14.91 22.36
N ALA A 21 -1.68 14.67 21.73
CA ALA A 21 -3.00 14.82 22.34
C ALA A 21 -3.43 13.61 23.20
N THR A 22 -2.62 12.54 23.26
CA THR A 22 -2.97 11.29 23.94
C THR A 22 -1.97 10.97 25.06
N GLU A 23 -2.47 10.52 26.21
CA GLU A 23 -1.63 10.06 27.30
C GLU A 23 -0.71 8.89 26.85
N PRO A 24 0.51 8.78 27.39
CA PRO A 24 1.48 7.77 26.96
C PRO A 24 0.94 6.34 26.94
N GLU A 25 0.04 6.02 27.88
CA GLU A 25 -0.56 4.69 28.06
C GLU A 25 -1.55 4.35 26.93
N ASP A 26 -2.34 5.33 26.47
CA ASP A 26 -3.35 5.18 25.42
C ASP A 26 -2.82 5.51 24.01
N ARG A 27 -1.60 6.04 23.89
CA ARG A 27 -1.02 6.49 22.63
C ARG A 27 -0.97 5.38 21.57
N ALA A 28 -0.58 4.16 21.97
CA ALA A 28 -0.53 3.03 21.05
C ALA A 28 -1.91 2.66 20.52
N LYS A 29 -2.94 2.73 21.37
CA LYS A 29 -4.33 2.47 21.00
C LYS A 29 -4.88 3.54 20.04
N ALA A 30 -4.61 4.82 20.33
CA ALA A 30 -5.03 5.94 19.48
C ALA A 30 -4.38 5.91 18.09
N LEU A 31 -3.08 5.65 18.01
CA LEU A 31 -2.37 5.44 16.74
C LEU A 31 -2.87 4.19 16.00
N GLY A 32 -3.27 3.15 16.73
CA GLY A 32 -3.93 1.97 16.18
C GLY A 32 -5.26 2.32 15.50
N TRP A 33 -6.11 3.13 16.14
CA TRP A 33 -7.36 3.63 15.57
C TRP A 33 -7.13 4.51 14.34
N LEU A 34 -6.11 5.38 14.36
CA LEU A 34 -5.73 6.19 13.21
C LEU A 34 -5.33 5.31 12.00
N SER A 35 -4.54 4.28 12.26
CA SER A 35 -4.15 3.31 11.23
C SER A 35 -5.35 2.53 10.70
N ALA A 36 -6.26 2.12 11.57
CA ALA A 36 -7.50 1.45 11.20
C ALA A 36 -8.38 2.35 10.31
N SER A 37 -8.56 3.62 10.69
CA SER A 37 -9.33 4.60 9.91
C SER A 37 -8.72 4.83 8.53
N THR A 38 -7.39 4.93 8.43
CA THR A 38 -6.68 5.04 7.15
C THR A 38 -6.94 3.80 6.28
N ASN A 39 -6.87 2.61 6.86
CA ASN A 39 -7.13 1.37 6.13
C ASN A 39 -8.59 1.27 5.65
N VAL A 40 -9.54 1.69 6.47
CA VAL A 40 -10.96 1.79 6.09
C VAL A 40 -11.13 2.74 4.91
N GLY A 41 -10.49 3.92 4.94
CA GLY A 41 -10.52 4.88 3.85
C GLY A 41 -9.95 4.32 2.54
N VAL A 42 -8.80 3.63 2.61
CA VAL A 42 -8.19 2.95 1.45
C VAL A 42 -9.09 1.86 0.88
N ALA A 43 -9.84 1.20 1.74
CA ALA A 43 -10.74 0.12 1.38
C ALA A 43 -12.04 0.61 0.71
N ILE A 44 -12.65 1.62 1.30
CA ILE A 44 -13.96 2.15 0.87
C ILE A 44 -13.79 3.14 -0.29
N GLY A 45 -12.64 3.82 -0.38
CA GLY A 45 -12.36 4.83 -1.41
C GLY A 45 -12.65 4.37 -2.84
N PRO A 46 -12.15 3.21 -3.31
CA PRO A 46 -12.45 2.72 -4.65
C PRO A 46 -13.94 2.43 -4.89
N VAL A 47 -14.67 2.00 -3.87
CA VAL A 47 -16.12 1.76 -3.95
C VAL A 47 -16.86 3.07 -4.20
N PHE A 48 -16.58 4.09 -3.39
CA PHE A 48 -17.16 5.43 -3.60
C PHE A 48 -16.74 6.03 -4.94
N GLY A 49 -15.48 5.87 -5.33
CA GLY A 49 -14.99 6.30 -6.64
C GLY A 49 -15.78 5.65 -7.78
N SER A 50 -16.07 4.36 -7.69
CA SER A 50 -16.84 3.62 -8.70
C SER A 50 -18.29 4.04 -8.76
N VAL A 51 -18.93 4.18 -7.61
CA VAL A 51 -20.35 4.62 -7.53
C VAL A 51 -20.50 6.04 -8.06
N THR A 52 -19.65 6.95 -7.66
CA THR A 52 -19.71 8.34 -8.12
C THR A 52 -19.36 8.49 -9.61
N ALA A 53 -18.48 7.63 -10.15
CA ALA A 53 -18.17 7.61 -11.58
C ALA A 53 -19.38 7.32 -12.48
N THR A 54 -20.42 6.65 -11.97
CA THR A 54 -21.69 6.46 -12.70
C THR A 54 -22.46 7.75 -12.91
N MET A 55 -22.20 8.78 -12.10
CA MET A 55 -22.82 10.10 -12.16
C MET A 55 -22.09 11.04 -13.14
N GLY A 56 -20.91 10.64 -13.64
CA GLY A 56 -20.10 11.39 -14.60
C GLY A 56 -18.61 11.40 -14.26
N LEU A 57 -17.80 11.75 -15.27
CA LEU A 57 -16.31 11.74 -15.14
C LEU A 57 -15.77 12.67 -14.04
N ALA A 58 -16.43 13.79 -13.77
CA ALA A 58 -16.01 14.75 -12.76
C ALA A 58 -16.50 14.40 -11.34
N ALA A 59 -17.53 13.55 -11.22
CA ALA A 59 -18.20 13.29 -9.96
C ALA A 59 -17.28 12.70 -8.86
N PRO A 60 -16.37 11.74 -9.13
CA PRO A 60 -15.44 11.25 -8.10
C PRO A 60 -14.53 12.35 -7.56
N GLY A 61 -14.06 13.24 -8.45
CA GLY A 61 -13.22 14.36 -8.05
C GLY A 61 -13.95 15.39 -7.19
N LEU A 62 -15.19 15.74 -7.57
CA LEU A 62 -16.04 16.65 -6.81
C LEU A 62 -16.40 16.07 -5.43
N PHE A 63 -16.73 14.78 -5.37
CA PHE A 63 -17.01 14.09 -4.12
C PHE A 63 -15.78 14.08 -3.19
N ALA A 64 -14.61 13.77 -3.72
CA ALA A 64 -13.36 13.81 -2.96
C ALA A 64 -13.05 15.24 -2.47
N ALA A 65 -13.26 16.26 -3.30
CA ALA A 65 -13.08 17.65 -2.91
C ALA A 65 -14.06 18.06 -1.80
N ALA A 66 -15.33 17.65 -1.88
CA ALA A 66 -16.31 17.91 -0.84
C ALA A 66 -15.92 17.27 0.49
N LEU A 67 -15.42 16.02 0.49
CA LEU A 67 -14.90 15.35 1.68
C LEU A 67 -13.69 16.08 2.26
N CYS A 68 -12.78 16.60 1.42
CA CYS A 68 -11.65 17.40 1.89
C CYS A 68 -12.11 18.70 2.57
N VAL A 69 -13.06 19.42 1.98
CA VAL A 69 -13.64 20.63 2.57
C VAL A 69 -14.32 20.34 3.91
N LEU A 70 -15.08 19.26 3.97
CA LEU A 70 -15.72 18.81 5.21
C LEU A 70 -14.67 18.49 6.31
N ASN A 71 -13.59 17.81 5.91
CA ASN A 71 -12.50 17.49 6.82
C ASN A 71 -11.78 18.76 7.32
N ILE A 72 -11.54 19.74 6.45
CA ILE A 72 -10.95 21.04 6.82
C ILE A 72 -11.88 21.76 7.82
N ALA A 73 -13.17 21.83 7.54
CA ALA A 73 -14.14 22.47 8.42
C ALA A 73 -14.23 21.77 9.79
N PHE A 74 -14.19 20.43 9.79
CA PHE A 74 -14.14 19.65 11.03
C PHE A 74 -12.85 19.91 11.81
N ALA A 75 -11.71 19.89 11.14
CA ALA A 75 -10.42 20.16 11.76
C ALA A 75 -10.40 21.58 12.39
N TRP A 76 -10.86 22.56 11.64
CA TRP A 76 -10.90 23.95 12.14
C TRP A 76 -11.81 24.11 13.37
N LYS A 77 -12.94 23.41 13.39
CA LYS A 77 -13.90 23.54 14.50
C LYS A 77 -13.52 22.74 15.75
N PHE A 78 -12.93 21.56 15.58
CA PHE A 78 -12.78 20.58 16.66
C PHE A 78 -11.32 20.28 17.05
N LEU A 79 -10.34 20.52 16.17
CA LEU A 79 -8.94 20.32 16.53
C LEU A 79 -8.41 21.60 17.21
N HIS A 80 -8.08 21.45 18.49
CA HIS A 80 -7.38 22.48 19.25
C HIS A 80 -5.89 22.33 19.04
N GLU A 81 -5.13 23.43 19.15
CA GLU A 81 -3.67 23.38 19.12
C GLU A 81 -3.18 22.49 20.27
N SER A 82 -2.57 21.35 19.93
CA SER A 82 -2.07 20.37 20.90
C SER A 82 -0.66 20.66 21.36
N ARG A 83 0.01 21.62 20.71
CA ARG A 83 1.40 21.93 20.98
C ARG A 83 1.51 22.87 22.19
N ASP A 84 2.28 22.46 23.20
CA ASP A 84 2.69 23.37 24.26
C ASP A 84 3.56 24.49 23.66
N MET A 85 3.08 25.73 23.76
CA MET A 85 3.79 26.90 23.22
C MET A 85 5.13 27.13 23.91
N ALA A 86 5.27 26.69 25.17
CA ALA A 86 6.54 26.74 25.89
C ALA A 86 7.56 25.74 25.33
N GLU A 87 7.14 24.48 25.10
CA GLU A 87 7.96 23.47 24.42
C GLU A 87 8.31 23.87 22.98
N ALA A 88 7.37 24.52 22.29
CA ALA A 88 7.60 25.03 20.94
C ALA A 88 8.65 26.15 20.92
N ALA A 89 8.64 27.04 21.92
CA ALA A 89 9.63 28.10 22.07
C ALA A 89 11.01 27.53 22.41
N GLU A 90 11.07 26.53 23.31
CA GLU A 90 12.31 25.83 23.68
C GLU A 90 12.92 25.03 22.51
N ALA A 91 12.06 24.33 21.71
CA ALA A 91 12.50 23.66 20.50
C ALA A 91 12.99 24.62 19.41
N LYS A 92 12.51 25.87 19.40
CA LYS A 92 12.96 26.94 18.53
C LYS A 92 14.26 27.58 19.03
N ALA A 93 14.46 27.65 20.35
CA ALA A 93 15.69 28.14 20.97
C ALA A 93 16.84 27.11 20.86
N ASN A 94 16.53 25.82 20.89
CA ASN A 94 17.46 24.72 20.70
C ASN A 94 17.09 23.91 19.45
N PRO A 95 17.36 24.43 18.24
CA PRO A 95 17.06 23.72 17.01
C PRO A 95 17.83 22.40 16.98
N ARG A 96 17.09 21.29 16.81
CA ARG A 96 17.72 20.00 16.56
C ARG A 96 18.65 20.13 15.34
N PRO A 97 19.84 19.53 15.34
CA PRO A 97 20.79 19.68 14.23
C PRO A 97 20.09 19.46 12.89
N SER A 98 20.07 20.50 12.06
CA SER A 98 19.58 20.45 10.69
C SER A 98 20.54 19.53 9.92
N GLY A 99 20.08 18.36 9.52
CA GLY A 99 20.93 17.40 8.79
C GLY A 99 20.63 15.93 9.10
N ARG A 100 20.12 15.63 10.29
CA ARG A 100 19.84 14.23 10.69
C ARG A 100 18.97 13.45 9.70
N SER A 101 17.99 14.12 9.07
CA SER A 101 17.16 13.45 8.05
C SER A 101 17.96 13.17 6.77
N ARG A 102 18.82 14.10 6.35
CA ARG A 102 19.72 13.89 5.21
C ARG A 102 20.76 12.81 5.52
N GLU A 103 21.36 12.86 6.70
CA GLU A 103 22.29 11.83 7.17
C GLU A 103 21.64 10.45 7.19
N ALA A 104 20.42 10.32 7.71
CA ALA A 104 19.69 9.07 7.71
C ALA A 104 19.36 8.57 6.29
N VAL A 105 19.00 9.46 5.36
CA VAL A 105 18.81 9.10 3.94
C VAL A 105 20.11 8.60 3.33
N VAL A 106 21.21 9.32 3.53
CA VAL A 106 22.53 8.92 3.04
C VAL A 106 22.96 7.59 3.68
N HIS A 107 22.74 7.43 4.98
CA HIS A 107 23.05 6.20 5.70
C HIS A 107 22.31 4.98 5.11
N VAL A 108 21.02 5.09 4.83
CA VAL A 108 20.23 4.02 4.18
C VAL A 108 20.79 3.64 2.81
N VAL A 109 21.31 4.60 2.05
CA VAL A 109 21.90 4.34 0.73
C VAL A 109 23.28 3.71 0.83
N THR A 110 24.12 4.21 1.76
CA THR A 110 25.51 3.77 1.89
C THR A 110 25.66 2.47 2.71
N HIS A 111 24.73 2.19 3.63
CA HIS A 111 24.73 1.01 4.49
C HIS A 111 23.51 0.14 4.18
N SER A 112 23.38 -0.27 2.93
CA SER A 112 22.24 -1.07 2.45
C SER A 112 22.16 -2.47 3.07
N GLU A 113 23.24 -2.96 3.65
CA GLU A 113 23.35 -4.27 4.33
C GLU A 113 22.62 -4.27 5.69
N GLU A 114 22.46 -3.11 6.31
CA GLU A 114 21.85 -3.01 7.62
C GLU A 114 20.37 -3.39 7.61
N PRO A 115 19.85 -4.01 8.65
CA PRO A 115 18.45 -4.48 8.71
C PRO A 115 17.42 -3.36 8.45
N ALA A 116 17.65 -2.17 9.01
CA ALA A 116 16.77 -1.02 8.83
C ALA A 116 16.76 -0.56 7.36
N SER A 117 17.94 -0.44 6.75
CA SER A 117 18.10 -0.06 5.34
C SER A 117 17.46 -1.07 4.40
N ARG A 118 17.68 -2.36 4.64
CA ARG A 118 17.07 -3.45 3.86
C ARG A 118 15.55 -3.38 3.90
N LEU A 119 14.94 -3.14 5.06
CA LEU A 119 13.49 -3.01 5.21
C LEU A 119 12.96 -1.78 4.46
N ILE A 120 13.70 -0.66 4.47
CA ILE A 120 13.34 0.55 3.72
C ILE A 120 13.40 0.29 2.21
N TRP A 121 14.43 -0.41 1.72
CA TRP A 121 14.54 -0.79 0.32
C TRP A 121 13.44 -1.77 -0.11
N ILE A 122 13.12 -2.79 0.71
CA ILE A 122 11.98 -3.70 0.46
C ILE A 122 10.69 -2.89 0.29
N TYR A 123 10.44 -1.95 1.20
CA TYR A 123 9.26 -1.11 1.15
C TYR A 123 9.23 -0.24 -0.11
N ALA A 124 10.33 0.43 -0.43
CA ALA A 124 10.41 1.33 -1.57
C ALA A 124 10.24 0.62 -2.91
N ILE A 125 10.94 -0.49 -3.11
CA ILE A 125 10.87 -1.29 -4.35
C ILE A 125 9.46 -1.86 -4.52
N ALA A 126 8.90 -2.48 -3.49
CA ALA A 126 7.57 -3.06 -3.55
C ALA A 126 6.47 -1.99 -3.76
N MET A 127 6.60 -0.83 -3.09
CA MET A 127 5.67 0.29 -3.25
C MET A 127 5.76 0.88 -4.66
N GLY A 128 6.97 1.06 -5.18
CA GLY A 128 7.18 1.55 -6.54
C GLY A 128 6.62 0.59 -7.58
N ALA A 129 6.94 -0.70 -7.47
CA ALA A 129 6.44 -1.74 -8.37
C ALA A 129 4.91 -1.81 -8.36
N PHE A 130 4.30 -1.86 -7.17
CA PHE A 130 2.85 -1.90 -7.02
C PHE A 130 2.18 -0.63 -7.60
N GLN A 131 2.71 0.55 -7.27
CA GLN A 131 2.15 1.81 -7.73
C GLN A 131 2.33 2.02 -9.23
N GLY A 132 3.49 1.62 -9.77
CA GLY A 132 3.77 1.66 -11.21
C GLY A 132 2.81 0.76 -11.98
N VAL A 133 2.62 -0.48 -11.54
CA VAL A 133 1.66 -1.42 -12.15
C VAL A 133 0.23 -0.90 -12.03
N THR A 134 -0.18 -0.41 -10.86
CA THR A 134 -1.54 0.09 -10.64
C THR A 134 -1.85 1.29 -11.53
N SER A 135 -0.87 2.17 -11.79
CA SER A 135 -1.05 3.34 -12.66
C SER A 135 -1.34 2.97 -14.12
N MET A 136 -0.84 1.82 -14.59
CA MET A 136 -1.04 1.32 -15.96
C MET A 136 -2.13 0.26 -16.05
N LEU A 137 -2.64 -0.21 -14.92
CA LEU A 137 -3.57 -1.33 -14.89
C LEU A 137 -4.83 -1.04 -15.70
N ALA A 138 -5.35 0.18 -15.62
CA ALA A 138 -6.51 0.60 -16.40
C ALA A 138 -6.26 0.52 -17.91
N LEU A 139 -5.09 0.97 -18.35
CA LEU A 139 -4.67 0.91 -19.75
C LEU A 139 -4.46 -0.53 -20.21
N PHE A 140 -3.80 -1.35 -19.41
CA PHE A 140 -3.63 -2.78 -19.65
C PHE A 140 -4.97 -3.51 -19.80
N LEU A 141 -5.91 -3.26 -18.88
CA LEU A 141 -7.24 -3.86 -18.92
C LEU A 141 -8.03 -3.44 -20.16
N ASN A 142 -7.89 -2.19 -20.58
CA ASN A 142 -8.51 -1.71 -21.81
C ASN A 142 -7.92 -2.39 -23.06
N VAL A 143 -6.59 -2.40 -23.17
CA VAL A 143 -5.87 -2.96 -24.36
C VAL A 143 -6.07 -4.47 -24.48
N ARG A 144 -6.02 -5.21 -23.36
CA ARG A 144 -6.04 -6.69 -23.38
C ARG A 144 -7.43 -7.29 -23.22
N PHE A 145 -8.33 -6.64 -22.52
CA PHE A 145 -9.62 -7.19 -22.10
C PHE A 145 -10.80 -6.30 -22.51
N ALA A 146 -10.57 -5.22 -23.27
CA ALA A 146 -11.58 -4.26 -23.69
C ALA A 146 -12.42 -3.70 -22.51
N VAL A 147 -11.83 -3.65 -21.30
CA VAL A 147 -12.47 -3.08 -20.12
C VAL A 147 -12.63 -1.56 -20.32
N THR A 148 -13.84 -1.08 -20.19
CA THR A 148 -14.18 0.33 -20.41
C THR A 148 -14.18 1.12 -19.09
N ALA A 149 -14.22 2.46 -19.18
CA ALA A 149 -14.36 3.33 -18.02
C ALA A 149 -15.61 3.02 -17.17
N LYS A 150 -16.67 2.46 -17.78
CA LYS A 150 -17.89 2.06 -17.07
C LYS A 150 -17.72 0.79 -16.23
N THR A 151 -16.87 -0.14 -16.67
CA THR A 151 -16.71 -1.47 -16.04
C THR A 151 -15.49 -1.56 -15.13
N ILE A 152 -14.52 -0.65 -15.28
CA ILE A 152 -13.29 -0.65 -14.47
C ILE A 152 -13.56 -0.50 -12.96
N GLY A 153 -14.68 0.15 -12.61
CA GLY A 153 -15.09 0.30 -11.22
C GLY A 153 -15.29 -1.02 -10.48
N PHE A 154 -15.87 -2.02 -11.13
CA PHE A 154 -16.04 -3.36 -10.55
C PHE A 154 -14.71 -4.02 -10.23
N PHE A 155 -13.71 -3.77 -11.07
CA PHE A 155 -12.36 -4.28 -10.86
C PHE A 155 -11.69 -3.67 -9.63
N PHE A 156 -11.77 -2.36 -9.46
CA PHE A 156 -11.24 -1.69 -8.26
C PHE A 156 -12.02 -2.07 -7.01
N THR A 157 -13.33 -2.27 -7.12
CA THR A 157 -14.15 -2.78 -6.01
C THR A 157 -13.69 -4.16 -5.58
N TYR A 158 -13.45 -5.08 -6.54
CA TYR A 158 -12.92 -6.42 -6.27
C TYR A 158 -11.59 -6.38 -5.52
N VAL A 159 -10.63 -5.58 -6.00
CA VAL A 159 -9.33 -5.38 -5.33
C VAL A 159 -9.51 -4.79 -3.93
N GLY A 160 -10.38 -3.80 -3.79
CA GLY A 160 -10.69 -3.16 -2.51
C GLY A 160 -11.27 -4.14 -1.49
N VAL A 161 -12.27 -4.92 -1.88
CA VAL A 161 -12.91 -5.92 -1.01
C VAL A 161 -11.87 -6.95 -0.51
N ILE A 162 -11.05 -7.51 -1.40
CA ILE A 162 -9.99 -8.45 -1.00
C ILE A 162 -9.02 -7.79 -0.02
N SER A 163 -8.60 -6.56 -0.30
CA SER A 163 -7.66 -5.81 0.55
C SER A 163 -8.22 -5.61 1.97
N VAL A 164 -9.51 -5.23 2.07
CA VAL A 164 -10.21 -5.05 3.36
C VAL A 164 -10.30 -6.35 4.13
N LEU A 165 -10.87 -7.37 3.49
CA LEU A 165 -11.09 -8.66 4.14
C LEU A 165 -9.76 -9.26 4.63
N THR A 166 -8.71 -9.17 3.81
CA THR A 166 -7.39 -9.67 4.19
C THR A 166 -6.83 -8.93 5.40
N ARG A 167 -6.89 -7.61 5.41
CA ARG A 167 -6.34 -6.80 6.53
C ARG A 167 -7.18 -6.91 7.79
N ALA A 168 -8.50 -6.92 7.66
CA ALA A 168 -9.40 -6.93 8.81
C ALA A 168 -9.49 -8.33 9.47
N LEU A 169 -9.54 -9.39 8.66
CA LEU A 169 -9.86 -10.73 9.17
C LEU A 169 -8.65 -11.67 9.24
N ILE A 170 -7.70 -11.51 8.31
CA ILE A 170 -6.63 -12.51 8.09
C ILE A 170 -5.29 -12.03 8.66
N LEU A 171 -4.92 -10.76 8.43
CA LEU A 171 -3.58 -10.25 8.73
C LEU A 171 -3.18 -10.49 10.20
N GLY A 172 -4.03 -10.13 11.15
CA GLY A 172 -3.73 -10.28 12.58
C GLY A 172 -3.42 -11.72 12.96
N ARG A 173 -4.32 -12.65 12.57
CA ARG A 173 -4.14 -14.08 12.85
C ARG A 173 -2.88 -14.67 12.21
N MET A 174 -2.57 -14.23 10.99
CA MET A 174 -1.39 -14.67 10.25
C MET A 174 -0.10 -14.13 10.88
N VAL A 175 -0.09 -12.87 11.33
CA VAL A 175 1.04 -12.28 12.06
C VAL A 175 1.27 -13.02 13.37
N ASP A 176 0.23 -13.29 14.14
CA ASP A 176 0.34 -14.03 15.40
C ASP A 176 0.89 -15.45 15.21
N ARG A 177 0.56 -16.11 14.08
CA ARG A 177 0.97 -17.49 13.82
C ARG A 177 2.35 -17.62 13.17
N PHE A 178 2.70 -16.74 12.23
CA PHE A 178 3.90 -16.87 11.40
C PHE A 178 4.96 -15.81 11.67
N GLY A 179 4.60 -14.73 12.34
CA GLY A 179 5.44 -13.57 12.55
C GLY A 179 5.58 -12.66 11.32
N GLU A 180 5.96 -11.42 11.56
CA GLU A 180 6.02 -10.38 10.52
C GLU A 180 7.06 -10.68 9.44
N ALA A 181 8.21 -11.27 9.80
CA ALA A 181 9.28 -11.53 8.83
C ALA A 181 8.90 -12.57 7.78
N LYS A 182 8.31 -13.69 8.21
CA LYS A 182 7.84 -14.72 7.27
C LYS A 182 6.67 -14.20 6.44
N LEU A 183 5.76 -13.47 7.07
CA LEU A 183 4.57 -12.96 6.41
C LEU A 183 4.89 -11.86 5.39
N SER A 184 5.87 -11.00 5.67
CA SER A 184 6.34 -10.00 4.70
C SER A 184 6.96 -10.66 3.46
N ARG A 185 7.76 -11.70 3.62
CA ARG A 185 8.31 -12.47 2.48
C ARG A 185 7.21 -13.18 1.70
N PHE A 186 6.27 -13.81 2.38
CA PHE A 186 5.11 -14.42 1.72
C PHE A 186 4.32 -13.37 0.93
N GLY A 187 4.11 -12.18 1.49
CA GLY A 187 3.51 -11.04 0.80
C GLY A 187 4.29 -10.61 -0.45
N SER A 188 5.64 -10.58 -0.37
CA SER A 188 6.49 -10.30 -1.53
C SER A 188 6.34 -11.36 -2.62
N VAL A 189 6.26 -12.65 -2.26
CA VAL A 189 6.04 -13.76 -3.21
C VAL A 189 4.70 -13.59 -3.92
N LEU A 190 3.61 -13.38 -3.17
CA LEU A 190 2.29 -13.18 -3.74
C LEU A 190 2.25 -11.97 -4.69
N LEU A 191 2.86 -10.86 -4.27
CA LEU A 191 2.91 -9.64 -5.07
C LEU A 191 3.73 -9.85 -6.35
N ALA A 192 4.89 -10.50 -6.26
CA ALA A 192 5.75 -10.78 -7.41
C ALA A 192 5.05 -11.69 -8.42
N ILE A 193 4.43 -12.78 -7.96
CA ILE A 193 3.68 -13.71 -8.82
C ILE A 193 2.48 -12.99 -9.44
N GLY A 194 1.71 -12.24 -8.63
CA GLY A 194 0.54 -11.50 -9.10
C GLY A 194 0.91 -10.51 -10.21
N ILE A 195 1.96 -9.73 -10.01
CA ILE A 195 2.43 -8.77 -11.02
C ILE A 195 2.97 -9.50 -12.26
N ALA A 196 3.87 -10.47 -12.09
CA ALA A 196 4.49 -11.16 -13.23
C ALA A 196 3.46 -11.94 -14.05
N SER A 197 2.44 -12.52 -13.43
CA SER A 197 1.40 -13.26 -14.14
C SER A 197 0.59 -12.38 -15.10
N LEU A 198 0.41 -11.08 -14.81
CA LEU A 198 -0.27 -10.15 -15.71
C LEU A 198 0.40 -10.04 -17.07
N ALA A 199 1.72 -10.27 -17.16
CA ALA A 199 2.43 -10.28 -18.44
C ALA A 199 1.93 -11.37 -19.40
N PHE A 200 1.50 -12.51 -18.87
CA PHE A 200 1.17 -13.72 -19.64
C PHE A 200 -0.33 -13.93 -19.81
N ILE A 201 -1.17 -13.24 -19.00
CA ILE A 201 -2.61 -13.45 -19.05
C ILE A 201 -3.18 -12.92 -20.36
N LYS A 202 -3.92 -13.78 -21.02
CA LYS A 202 -4.72 -13.47 -22.22
C LYS A 202 -6.20 -13.78 -21.90
N PRO A 203 -7.15 -13.13 -22.60
CA PRO A 203 -8.54 -13.57 -22.57
C PRO A 203 -8.64 -15.04 -22.93
N LEU A 204 -9.54 -15.78 -22.33
CA LEU A 204 -9.78 -17.18 -22.69
C LEU A 204 -10.17 -17.27 -24.18
N ALA A 205 -9.54 -18.17 -24.91
CA ALA A 205 -9.66 -18.22 -26.37
C ALA A 205 -11.04 -18.67 -26.85
N ASP A 206 -11.79 -19.43 -26.02
CA ASP A 206 -13.13 -19.90 -26.36
C ASP A 206 -14.08 -19.81 -25.17
N PRO A 207 -14.62 -18.62 -24.89
CA PRO A 207 -15.61 -18.46 -23.84
C PRO A 207 -16.95 -19.15 -24.18
N ALA A 208 -17.27 -19.27 -25.47
CA ALA A 208 -18.54 -19.87 -25.90
C ALA A 208 -18.52 -21.42 -25.74
N GLY A 209 -17.41 -22.06 -26.10
CA GLY A 209 -17.25 -23.51 -25.89
C GLY A 209 -17.18 -23.88 -24.41
N LEU A 210 -16.57 -23.03 -23.58
CA LEU A 210 -16.57 -23.23 -22.13
C LEU A 210 -17.97 -23.02 -21.56
N ALA A 211 -18.70 -22.01 -22.03
CA ALA A 211 -20.08 -21.76 -21.68
C ALA A 211 -21.00 -22.92 -22.03
N ALA A 212 -20.84 -23.51 -23.21
CA ALA A 212 -21.61 -24.68 -23.64
C ALA A 212 -21.36 -25.91 -22.75
N ARG A 213 -20.12 -26.11 -22.33
CA ARG A 213 -19.75 -27.24 -21.43
C ARG A 213 -20.18 -27.05 -19.98
N MET A 214 -20.23 -25.83 -19.49
CA MET A 214 -20.51 -25.53 -18.09
C MET A 214 -21.90 -24.91 -17.86
N GLY A 215 -22.62 -24.52 -18.92
CA GLY A 215 -23.93 -23.86 -18.83
C GLY A 215 -25.04 -24.73 -18.21
N HIS A 216 -24.82 -26.04 -18.09
CA HIS A 216 -25.72 -26.92 -17.35
C HIS A 216 -25.53 -26.90 -15.82
N VAL A 217 -24.40 -26.35 -15.34
CA VAL A 217 -23.99 -26.35 -13.93
C VAL A 217 -23.97 -24.94 -13.34
N LEU A 218 -23.74 -23.92 -14.17
CA LEU A 218 -23.55 -22.55 -13.73
C LEU A 218 -24.62 -21.62 -14.34
N PRO A 219 -25.07 -20.61 -13.57
CA PRO A 219 -25.96 -19.58 -14.11
C PRO A 219 -25.25 -18.75 -15.22
N ALA A 220 -26.02 -18.26 -16.18
CA ALA A 220 -25.51 -17.52 -17.36
C ALA A 220 -24.58 -16.35 -16.98
N SER A 221 -24.87 -15.67 -15.86
CA SER A 221 -24.04 -14.59 -15.32
C SER A 221 -22.64 -15.07 -14.87
N ALA A 222 -22.54 -16.26 -14.29
CA ALA A 222 -21.27 -16.84 -13.87
C ALA A 222 -20.45 -17.31 -15.09
N VAL A 223 -21.12 -17.87 -16.10
CA VAL A 223 -20.50 -18.26 -17.36
C VAL A 223 -19.86 -17.08 -18.09
N ALA A 224 -20.54 -15.92 -18.10
CA ALA A 224 -20.02 -14.69 -18.69
C ALA A 224 -18.74 -14.17 -18.00
N LEU A 225 -18.48 -14.53 -16.74
CA LEU A 225 -17.31 -14.13 -15.98
C LEU A 225 -16.12 -15.10 -16.12
N LEU A 226 -16.35 -16.33 -16.62
CA LEU A 226 -15.29 -17.33 -16.78
C LEU A 226 -14.07 -16.86 -17.58
N PRO A 227 -14.22 -16.09 -18.68
CA PRO A 227 -13.08 -15.57 -19.42
C PRO A 227 -12.14 -14.69 -18.60
N TYR A 228 -12.65 -14.07 -17.55
CA TYR A 228 -11.89 -13.17 -16.67
C TYR A 228 -11.31 -13.88 -15.44
N LEU A 229 -11.58 -15.17 -15.25
CA LEU A 229 -11.11 -15.91 -14.08
C LEU A 229 -9.58 -15.89 -13.90
N PRO A 230 -8.75 -16.13 -14.94
CA PRO A 230 -7.30 -16.02 -14.81
C PRO A 230 -6.85 -14.62 -14.40
N LEU A 231 -7.49 -13.58 -14.94
CA LEU A 231 -7.24 -12.20 -14.58
C LEU A 231 -7.64 -11.93 -13.12
N ALA A 232 -8.82 -12.38 -12.71
CA ALA A 232 -9.30 -12.20 -11.34
C ALA A 232 -8.35 -12.86 -10.32
N LEU A 233 -7.87 -14.07 -10.60
CA LEU A 233 -6.92 -14.77 -9.74
C LEU A 233 -5.58 -14.02 -9.64
N ALA A 234 -5.02 -13.59 -10.78
CA ALA A 234 -3.76 -12.84 -10.78
C ALA A 234 -3.88 -11.51 -10.03
N VAL A 235 -4.98 -10.79 -10.26
CA VAL A 235 -5.22 -9.51 -9.62
C VAL A 235 -5.50 -9.65 -8.13
N ALA A 236 -6.13 -10.75 -7.68
CA ALA A 236 -6.32 -11.03 -6.26
C ALA A 236 -4.99 -11.12 -5.49
N LEU A 237 -3.93 -11.59 -6.14
CA LEU A 237 -2.61 -11.70 -5.52
C LEU A 237 -2.01 -10.33 -5.15
N LEU A 238 -2.36 -9.26 -5.86
CA LEU A 238 -1.84 -7.91 -5.60
C LEU A 238 -2.30 -7.38 -4.23
N PRO A 239 -3.62 -7.28 -3.93
CA PRO A 239 -4.08 -6.82 -2.63
C PRO A 239 -3.69 -7.78 -1.50
N LEU A 240 -3.65 -9.09 -1.72
CA LEU A 240 -3.15 -10.07 -0.76
C LEU A 240 -1.67 -9.82 -0.43
N GLY A 241 -0.83 -9.70 -1.45
CA GLY A 241 0.59 -9.45 -1.29
C GLY A 241 0.85 -8.13 -0.55
N THR A 242 0.21 -7.05 -0.95
CA THR A 242 0.38 -5.72 -0.31
C THR A 242 -0.16 -5.68 1.12
N ALA A 243 -1.24 -6.42 1.42
CA ALA A 243 -1.83 -6.47 2.74
C ALA A 243 -0.89 -7.15 3.77
N PHE A 244 -0.10 -8.13 3.34
CA PHE A 244 0.89 -8.78 4.19
C PHE A 244 2.23 -8.04 4.21
N LEU A 245 2.69 -7.57 3.05
CA LEU A 245 4.02 -6.98 2.91
C LEU A 245 4.18 -5.65 3.68
N PHE A 246 3.39 -4.64 3.35
CA PHE A 246 3.62 -3.29 3.86
C PHE A 246 3.47 -3.14 5.37
N PRO A 247 2.41 -3.67 6.02
CA PRO A 247 2.28 -3.57 7.47
C PRO A 247 3.40 -4.33 8.20
N CYS A 248 3.75 -5.52 7.70
CA CYS A 248 4.79 -6.35 8.33
C CYS A 248 6.18 -5.72 8.21
N VAL A 249 6.54 -5.16 7.04
CA VAL A 249 7.82 -4.46 6.87
C VAL A 249 7.90 -3.23 7.77
N THR A 250 6.83 -2.45 7.88
CA THR A 250 6.79 -1.27 8.76
C THR A 250 6.86 -1.67 10.24
N ALA A 251 6.18 -2.75 10.63
CA ALA A 251 6.26 -3.29 11.99
C ALA A 251 7.68 -3.78 12.32
N LEU A 252 8.32 -4.52 11.42
CA LEU A 252 9.72 -4.96 11.58
C LEU A 252 10.65 -3.76 11.69
N LEU A 253 10.50 -2.75 10.84
CA LEU A 253 11.30 -1.53 10.91
C LEU A 253 11.20 -0.87 12.29
N SER A 254 9.99 -0.79 12.85
CA SER A 254 9.77 -0.23 14.19
C SER A 254 10.43 -1.03 15.32
N ARG A 255 10.71 -2.31 15.11
CA ARG A 255 11.38 -3.19 16.09
C ARG A 255 12.90 -3.14 16.00
N VAL A 256 13.41 -3.02 14.77
CA VAL A 256 14.86 -2.96 14.51
C VAL A 256 15.48 -1.66 15.01
N ILE A 257 14.69 -0.58 15.00
CA ILE A 257 15.17 0.77 15.32
C ILE A 257 14.84 1.14 16.76
N SER A 258 15.75 1.86 17.42
CA SER A 258 15.53 2.40 18.75
C SER A 258 14.30 3.31 18.81
N SER A 259 13.61 3.35 19.95
CA SER A 259 12.42 4.20 20.13
C SER A 259 12.70 5.67 19.82
N ARG A 260 13.94 6.12 20.10
CA ARG A 260 14.39 7.51 19.91
C ARG A 260 14.53 7.90 18.43
N GLU A 261 14.82 6.94 17.55
CA GLU A 261 15.06 7.17 16.10
C GLU A 261 13.92 6.68 15.22
N ARG A 262 12.92 6.00 15.82
CA ARG A 262 11.80 5.38 15.10
C ARG A 262 11.09 6.36 14.18
N GLY A 263 10.76 7.56 14.66
CA GLY A 263 10.10 8.57 13.84
C GLY A 263 10.94 9.03 12.64
N LEU A 264 12.27 9.16 12.83
CA LEU A 264 13.19 9.54 11.77
C LEU A 264 13.22 8.48 10.65
N TYR A 265 13.48 7.22 11.00
CA TYR A 265 13.59 6.16 9.99
C TYR A 265 12.25 5.80 9.35
N MET A 266 11.12 5.90 10.07
CA MET A 266 9.79 5.79 9.45
C MET A 266 9.54 6.94 8.46
N GLY A 267 9.99 8.16 8.78
CA GLY A 267 9.98 9.29 7.84
C GLY A 267 10.82 9.01 6.59
N VAL A 268 12.03 8.47 6.76
CA VAL A 268 12.91 8.05 5.66
C VAL A 268 12.24 6.96 4.82
N GLN A 269 11.62 5.94 5.42
CA GLN A 269 10.84 4.92 4.71
C GLN A 269 9.74 5.54 3.83
N GLN A 270 9.00 6.52 4.36
CA GLN A 270 7.96 7.21 3.59
C GLN A 270 8.55 8.08 2.46
N THR A 271 9.72 8.67 2.66
CA THR A 271 10.43 9.43 1.62
C THR A 271 10.85 8.52 0.47
N PHE A 272 11.47 7.38 0.75
CA PHE A 272 11.83 6.39 -0.27
C PHE A 272 10.60 5.83 -1.00
N GLY A 273 9.54 5.50 -0.25
CA GLY A 273 8.26 5.07 -0.83
C GLY A 273 7.61 6.17 -1.67
N GLY A 274 7.68 7.43 -1.24
CA GLY A 274 7.18 8.59 -1.99
C GLY A 274 7.92 8.80 -3.31
N LEU A 275 9.25 8.74 -3.28
CA LEU A 275 10.10 8.83 -4.47
C LEU A 275 9.81 7.70 -5.46
N ALA A 276 9.67 6.48 -4.96
CA ALA A 276 9.31 5.32 -5.77
C ALA A 276 7.93 5.48 -6.45
N ARG A 277 6.94 6.05 -5.76
CA ARG A 277 5.61 6.36 -6.34
C ARG A 277 5.65 7.35 -7.50
N VAL A 278 6.69 8.15 -7.63
CA VAL A 278 6.89 9.09 -8.74
C VAL A 278 7.68 8.45 -9.86
N ILE A 279 8.79 7.83 -9.54
CA ILE A 279 9.73 7.29 -10.53
C ILE A 279 9.14 6.09 -11.28
N PHE A 280 8.57 5.13 -10.56
CA PHE A 280 8.14 3.87 -11.17
C PHE A 280 6.98 4.02 -12.17
N PRO A 281 5.91 4.81 -11.92
CA PRO A 281 4.89 5.04 -12.93
C PRO A 281 5.44 5.64 -14.23
N ILE A 282 6.42 6.55 -14.15
CA ILE A 282 7.05 7.17 -15.31
C ILE A 282 7.86 6.12 -16.08
N LEU A 283 8.71 5.37 -15.38
CA LEU A 283 9.54 4.33 -15.97
C LEU A 283 8.70 3.24 -16.63
N PHE A 284 7.68 2.77 -15.93
CA PHE A 284 6.85 1.67 -16.40
C PHE A 284 5.89 2.11 -17.51
N GLY A 285 5.43 3.37 -17.52
CA GLY A 285 4.71 3.94 -18.65
C GLY A 285 5.55 3.87 -19.92
N TRP A 286 6.80 4.32 -19.84
CA TRP A 286 7.74 4.26 -20.96
C TRP A 286 8.07 2.82 -21.42
N LEU A 287 8.16 1.86 -20.50
CA LEU A 287 8.33 0.44 -20.81
C LEU A 287 7.09 -0.16 -21.46
N PHE A 288 5.89 0.25 -21.00
CA PHE A 288 4.62 -0.21 -21.55
C PHE A 288 4.43 0.19 -22.99
N ASP A 289 4.84 1.39 -23.38
CA ASP A 289 4.78 1.87 -24.76
C ASP A 289 5.68 1.04 -25.71
N ARG A 290 6.74 0.40 -25.17
CA ARG A 290 7.60 -0.49 -25.95
C ARG A 290 7.08 -1.92 -26.00
N SER A 291 6.58 -2.41 -24.90
CA SER A 291 6.07 -3.78 -24.80
C SER A 291 5.14 -3.92 -23.60
N VAL A 292 3.90 -4.28 -23.82
CA VAL A 292 2.88 -4.47 -22.78
C VAL A 292 3.33 -5.41 -21.65
N PRO A 293 3.99 -6.56 -21.89
CA PRO A 293 4.46 -7.47 -20.83
C PRO A 293 5.63 -6.92 -19.99
N LEU A 294 6.46 -6.06 -20.57
CA LEU A 294 7.78 -5.70 -20.03
C LEU A 294 7.70 -5.05 -18.62
N PRO A 295 6.85 -4.06 -18.36
CA PRO A 295 6.76 -3.46 -17.04
C PRO A 295 6.31 -4.44 -15.95
N PHE A 296 5.44 -5.40 -16.29
CA PHE A 296 4.98 -6.42 -15.36
C PHE A 296 6.08 -7.41 -14.99
N LEU A 297 6.88 -7.84 -16.00
CA LEU A 297 8.01 -8.74 -15.77
C LEU A 297 9.10 -8.08 -14.93
N ILE A 298 9.49 -6.86 -15.28
CA ILE A 298 10.50 -6.11 -14.54
C ILE A 298 10.02 -5.84 -13.11
N SER A 299 8.79 -5.38 -12.92
CA SER A 299 8.21 -5.17 -11.58
C SER A 299 8.19 -6.45 -10.76
N GLY A 300 7.72 -7.55 -11.35
CA GLY A 300 7.69 -8.86 -10.70
C GLY A 300 9.08 -9.32 -10.28
N ALA A 301 10.08 -9.17 -11.16
CA ALA A 301 11.48 -9.51 -10.86
C ALA A 301 12.06 -8.63 -9.74
N MET A 302 11.78 -7.32 -9.75
CA MET A 302 12.23 -6.41 -8.71
C MET A 302 11.62 -6.76 -7.33
N VAL A 303 10.32 -7.06 -7.29
CA VAL A 303 9.66 -7.51 -6.05
C VAL A 303 10.20 -8.87 -5.61
N ALA A 304 10.44 -9.80 -6.53
CA ALA A 304 11.09 -11.07 -6.20
C ALA A 304 12.48 -10.87 -5.59
N GLY A 305 13.27 -9.92 -6.11
CA GLY A 305 14.56 -9.54 -5.52
C GLY A 305 14.45 -9.07 -4.06
N THR A 306 13.34 -8.47 -3.66
CA THR A 306 13.12 -8.07 -2.26
C THR A 306 13.00 -9.25 -1.29
N ILE A 307 12.67 -10.45 -1.80
CA ILE A 307 12.64 -11.67 -0.99
C ILE A 307 14.02 -11.98 -0.43
N TYR A 308 15.05 -11.81 -1.26
CA TYR A 308 16.44 -11.97 -0.85
C TYR A 308 16.84 -10.94 0.24
N LEU A 309 16.44 -9.68 0.08
CA LEU A 309 16.66 -8.65 1.09
C LEU A 309 15.96 -8.95 2.42
N GLY A 310 14.87 -9.72 2.39
CA GLY A 310 14.10 -10.14 3.56
C GLY A 310 14.69 -11.35 4.30
N LEU A 311 15.76 -11.99 3.80
CA LEU A 311 16.37 -13.14 4.46
C LEU A 311 17.06 -12.74 5.77
N GLY A 312 16.92 -13.57 6.80
CA GLY A 312 17.51 -13.32 8.11
C GLY A 312 16.74 -12.34 9.00
N MET A 313 15.63 -11.75 8.51
CA MET A 313 14.83 -10.82 9.32
C MET A 313 14.04 -11.51 10.44
N GLU A 314 13.99 -12.83 10.46
CA GLU A 314 13.38 -13.62 11.54
C GLU A 314 14.05 -13.40 12.88
N ALA A 315 15.35 -13.10 12.90
CA ALA A 315 16.09 -12.82 14.12
C ALA A 315 15.52 -11.61 14.90
N TYR A 316 14.83 -10.72 14.22
CA TYR A 316 14.20 -9.52 14.79
C TYR A 316 12.71 -9.71 15.13
N THR A 317 12.15 -10.87 14.80
CA THR A 317 10.80 -11.26 15.21
C THR A 317 10.89 -11.92 16.57
N GLN A 318 10.57 -11.20 17.66
CA GLN A 318 10.48 -11.87 18.96
C GLN A 318 9.29 -12.85 18.92
N PRO A 319 9.47 -14.13 19.31
CA PRO A 319 8.34 -14.96 19.65
C PRO A 319 7.62 -14.27 20.81
N LYS A 320 6.30 -14.03 20.68
CA LYS A 320 5.49 -13.72 21.87
C LYS A 320 5.81 -14.82 22.88
N ALA A 321 6.41 -14.44 24.02
CA ALA A 321 6.48 -15.34 25.15
C ALA A 321 5.06 -15.88 25.35
N ARG A 322 4.87 -17.18 25.15
CA ARG A 322 3.62 -17.84 25.55
C ARG A 322 3.45 -17.44 27.01
N ALA A 323 2.43 -16.62 27.29
CA ALA A 323 2.02 -16.39 28.65
C ALA A 323 1.85 -17.79 29.24
N ALA A 324 2.73 -18.13 30.17
CA ALA A 324 2.61 -19.34 30.96
C ALA A 324 1.26 -19.24 31.64
N THR A 325 0.35 -20.11 31.22
CA THR A 325 -0.88 -20.44 31.93
C THR A 325 -0.56 -21.09 33.24
#